data_88dad4164c3e0560f364e6ba983b4ba5
#
_entry.id   88dad4164c3e0560f364e6ba983b4ba5
#
_cell.length_a   1.000
_cell.length_b   1.000
_cell.length_c   1.000
_cell.angle_alpha   90.00
_cell.angle_beta   90.00
_cell.angle_gamma   90.00
#
_symmetry.space_group_name_H-M   'P 1'
#
loop_
_entity.id
_entity.type
_entity.pdbx_description
1 polymer ?
#
loop_
_entity_poly.entity_id
_entity_poly.type
_entity_poly.pdbx_seq_one_letter_code
_entity_poly.pdbx_strand_id
1 'polypeptide(L)'
;MGSDPKIRRILCQRLLQLRHENNLTQAELSSLSAIPQPVLSLYENQGSSRSPTLYALVRLVNSLNVSTDYLLGRTDDKSGARNLISEDSVISQLSRRDRQVLLRVAEGLHAASVQKQEAMKSSRTQKIVPPADVKNAR
;
A
#
# COMPACT_ATOMS: atom_id res chain seq x y z
N MET A 1 23.55 -4.90 -22.39
CA MET A 1 23.39 -5.61 -21.10
C MET A 1 21.94 -6.07 -21.00
N GLY A 2 21.71 -7.35 -21.21
CA GLY A 2 20.38 -7.92 -21.07
C GLY A 2 19.99 -8.03 -19.60
N SER A 3 18.74 -7.69 -19.27
CA SER A 3 18.17 -8.03 -17.96
C SER A 3 18.24 -9.55 -17.77
N ASP A 4 18.68 -10.00 -16.61
CA ASP A 4 18.73 -11.41 -16.27
C ASP A 4 17.31 -12.01 -16.39
N PRO A 5 17.09 -12.96 -17.31
CA PRO A 5 15.76 -13.51 -17.57
C PRO A 5 15.18 -14.22 -16.33
N LYS A 6 16.03 -14.71 -15.43
CA LYS A 6 15.63 -15.37 -14.20
C LYS A 6 15.01 -14.37 -13.20
N ILE A 7 15.69 -13.25 -12.97
CA ILE A 7 15.19 -12.19 -12.06
C ILE A 7 13.86 -11.63 -12.58
N ARG A 8 13.77 -11.39 -13.89
CA ARG A 8 12.55 -10.88 -14.51
C ARG A 8 11.36 -11.85 -14.38
N ARG A 9 11.61 -13.14 -14.54
CA ARG A 9 10.57 -14.17 -14.38
C ARG A 9 10.06 -14.22 -12.95
N ILE A 10 10.95 -14.15 -11.97
CA ILE A 10 10.57 -14.12 -10.54
C ILE A 10 9.78 -12.87 -10.22
N LEU A 11 10.23 -11.71 -10.67
CA LEU A 11 9.54 -10.43 -10.49
C LEU A 11 8.11 -10.49 -11.04
N CYS A 12 7.95 -10.97 -12.28
CA CYS A 12 6.65 -11.12 -12.92
C CYS A 12 5.72 -12.02 -12.12
N GLN A 13 6.19 -13.20 -11.70
CA GLN A 13 5.41 -14.15 -10.91
C GLN A 13 5.02 -13.59 -9.55
N ARG A 14 5.95 -12.98 -8.82
CA ARG A 14 5.69 -12.40 -7.50
C ARG A 14 4.79 -11.17 -7.56
N LEU A 15 4.96 -10.33 -8.58
CA LEU A 15 4.09 -9.19 -8.80
C LEU A 15 2.63 -9.62 -9.03
N LEU A 16 2.42 -10.59 -9.91
CA LEU A 16 1.11 -11.14 -10.21
C LEU A 16 0.48 -11.79 -8.96
N GLN A 17 1.25 -12.60 -8.25
CA GLN A 17 0.83 -13.26 -7.01
C GLN A 17 0.43 -12.24 -5.95
N LEU A 18 1.26 -11.24 -5.68
CA LEU A 18 0.98 -10.18 -4.69
C LEU A 18 -0.27 -9.38 -5.02
N ARG A 19 -0.48 -9.06 -6.30
CA ARG A 19 -1.68 -8.37 -6.73
C ARG A 19 -2.93 -9.21 -6.43
N HIS A 20 -2.91 -10.50 -6.75
CA HIS A 20 -4.02 -11.41 -6.46
C HIS A 20 -4.23 -11.60 -4.95
N GLU A 21 -3.17 -11.76 -4.17
CA GLU A 21 -3.26 -11.88 -2.70
C GLU A 21 -3.91 -10.65 -2.06
N ASN A 22 -3.67 -9.47 -2.61
CA ASN A 22 -4.29 -8.22 -2.15
C ASN A 22 -5.67 -7.96 -2.79
N ASN A 23 -6.20 -8.88 -3.58
CA ASN A 23 -7.47 -8.75 -4.30
C ASN A 23 -7.55 -7.49 -5.19
N LEU A 24 -6.43 -7.09 -5.78
CA LEU A 24 -6.34 -5.92 -6.64
C LEU A 24 -6.48 -6.29 -8.11
N THR A 25 -7.25 -5.51 -8.85
CA THR A 25 -7.21 -5.48 -10.32
C THR A 25 -5.97 -4.73 -10.80
N GLN A 26 -5.59 -4.89 -12.06
CA GLN A 26 -4.50 -4.09 -12.64
C GLN A 26 -4.80 -2.58 -12.60
N ALA A 27 -6.08 -2.20 -12.79
CA ALA A 27 -6.51 -0.80 -12.70
C ALA A 27 -6.33 -0.22 -11.28
N GLU A 28 -6.68 -0.98 -10.25
CA GLU A 28 -6.50 -0.57 -8.85
C GLU A 28 -5.02 -0.47 -8.48
N LEU A 29 -4.20 -1.43 -8.87
CA LEU A 29 -2.76 -1.35 -8.67
C LEU A 29 -2.14 -0.18 -9.44
N SER A 30 -2.63 0.12 -10.64
CA SER A 30 -2.25 1.30 -11.42
C SER A 30 -2.52 2.59 -10.64
N SER A 31 -3.70 2.71 -10.04
CA SER A 31 -4.08 3.87 -9.23
C SER A 31 -3.23 4.01 -7.96
N LEU A 32 -2.94 2.89 -7.28
CA LEU A 32 -2.13 2.88 -6.06
C LEU A 32 -0.65 3.19 -6.32
N SER A 33 -0.09 2.63 -7.40
CA SER A 33 1.32 2.76 -7.72
C SER A 33 1.66 3.97 -8.60
N ALA A 34 0.64 4.63 -9.15
CA ALA A 34 0.81 5.65 -10.19
C ALA A 34 1.62 5.17 -11.41
N ILE A 35 1.48 3.88 -11.75
CA ILE A 35 2.06 3.26 -12.94
C ILE A 35 0.91 3.00 -13.91
N PRO A 36 1.00 3.43 -15.18
CA PRO A 36 -0.06 3.19 -16.16
C PRO A 36 -0.38 1.70 -16.30
N GLN A 37 -1.67 1.35 -16.35
CA GLN A 37 -2.14 -0.03 -16.45
C GLN A 37 -1.51 -0.81 -17.62
N PRO A 38 -1.34 -0.24 -18.83
CA PRO A 38 -0.66 -0.94 -19.92
C PRO A 38 0.78 -1.32 -19.58
N VAL A 39 1.47 -0.50 -18.79
CA VAL A 39 2.84 -0.77 -18.33
C VAL A 39 2.85 -1.88 -17.29
N LEU A 40 1.90 -1.88 -16.35
CA LEU A 40 1.75 -2.98 -15.36
C LEU A 40 1.49 -4.31 -16.07
N SER A 41 0.63 -4.31 -17.07
CA SER A 41 0.36 -5.51 -17.89
C SER A 41 1.64 -6.08 -18.51
N LEU A 42 2.55 -5.21 -18.97
CA LEU A 42 3.85 -5.66 -19.51
C LEU A 42 4.78 -6.22 -18.41
N TYR A 43 4.71 -5.70 -17.20
CA TYR A 43 5.49 -6.22 -16.08
C TYR A 43 4.98 -7.58 -15.58
N GLU A 44 3.69 -7.82 -15.66
CA GLU A 44 3.06 -9.10 -15.30
C GLU A 44 3.12 -10.15 -16.41
N ASN A 45 3.49 -9.77 -17.63
CA ASN A 45 3.57 -10.68 -18.77
C ASN A 45 4.96 -11.32 -18.86
N GLN A 46 5.03 -12.64 -18.67
CA GLN A 46 6.26 -13.41 -18.74
C GLN A 46 6.92 -13.36 -20.14
N GLY A 47 6.14 -13.18 -21.19
CA GLY A 47 6.64 -13.04 -22.58
C GLY A 47 7.21 -11.66 -22.90
N SER A 48 6.93 -10.66 -22.06
CA SER A 48 7.46 -9.31 -22.25
C SER A 48 8.92 -9.21 -21.86
N SER A 49 9.70 -8.46 -22.61
CA SER A 49 11.10 -8.13 -22.25
C SER A 49 11.21 -6.89 -21.32
N ARG A 50 10.08 -6.28 -20.98
CA ARG A 50 10.03 -5.04 -20.22
C ARG A 50 10.28 -5.29 -18.73
N SER A 51 11.21 -4.54 -18.17
CA SER A 51 11.49 -4.55 -16.73
C SER A 51 11.13 -3.20 -16.12
N PRO A 52 10.70 -3.15 -14.85
CA PRO A 52 10.45 -1.89 -14.16
C PRO A 52 11.71 -1.04 -14.09
N THR A 53 11.53 0.27 -14.21
CA THR A 53 12.56 1.23 -13.80
C THR A 53 12.73 1.19 -12.29
N LEU A 54 13.83 1.75 -11.79
CA LEU A 54 14.05 1.87 -10.35
C LEU A 54 12.86 2.55 -9.64
N TYR A 55 12.35 3.64 -10.21
CA TYR A 55 11.19 4.35 -9.64
C TYR A 55 9.91 3.51 -9.67
N ALA A 56 9.66 2.80 -10.76
CA ALA A 56 8.52 1.89 -10.85
C ALA A 56 8.62 0.77 -9.81
N LEU A 57 9.81 0.20 -9.63
CA LEU A 57 10.07 -0.83 -8.62
C LEU A 57 9.75 -0.34 -7.20
N VAL A 58 10.24 0.85 -6.84
CA VAL A 58 9.96 1.46 -5.51
C VAL A 58 8.46 1.69 -5.32
N ARG A 59 7.76 2.18 -6.34
CA ARG A 59 6.29 2.39 -6.29
C ARG A 59 5.53 1.08 -6.11
N LEU A 60 5.92 0.02 -6.80
CA LEU A 60 5.31 -1.30 -6.67
C LEU A 60 5.47 -1.88 -5.26
N VAL A 61 6.69 -1.90 -4.74
CA VAL A 61 6.94 -2.46 -3.40
C VAL A 61 6.25 -1.66 -2.30
N ASN A 62 6.15 -0.35 -2.44
CA ASN A 62 5.40 0.49 -1.51
C ASN A 62 3.90 0.24 -1.58
N SER A 63 3.33 0.13 -2.78
CA SER A 63 1.90 -0.12 -2.99
C SER A 63 1.47 -1.51 -2.51
N LEU A 64 2.34 -2.49 -2.64
CA LEU A 64 2.09 -3.88 -2.23
C LEU A 64 2.61 -4.20 -0.82
N ASN A 65 3.24 -3.22 -0.16
CA ASN A 65 3.79 -3.35 1.19
C ASN A 65 4.75 -4.53 1.37
N VAL A 66 5.67 -4.70 0.42
CA VAL A 66 6.71 -5.74 0.43
C VAL A 66 8.08 -5.12 0.27
N SER A 67 9.13 -5.92 0.52
CA SER A 67 10.50 -5.50 0.27
C SER A 67 10.87 -5.65 -1.22
N THR A 68 11.82 -4.84 -1.67
CA THR A 68 12.41 -4.97 -3.00
C THR A 68 13.11 -6.33 -3.16
N ASP A 69 13.81 -6.78 -2.12
CA ASP A 69 14.50 -8.08 -2.12
C ASP A 69 13.53 -9.25 -2.32
N TYR A 70 12.35 -9.19 -1.69
CA TYR A 70 11.30 -10.17 -1.93
C TYR A 70 10.84 -10.14 -3.39
N LEU A 71 10.50 -8.98 -3.92
CA LEU A 71 9.99 -8.87 -5.29
C LEU A 71 11.02 -9.32 -6.34
N LEU A 72 12.31 -9.14 -6.07
CA LEU A 72 13.41 -9.60 -6.92
C LEU A 72 13.83 -11.07 -6.69
N GLY A 73 13.21 -11.75 -5.73
CA GLY A 73 13.51 -13.17 -5.45
C GLY A 73 14.80 -13.41 -4.67
N ARG A 74 15.30 -12.40 -3.97
CA ARG A 74 16.52 -12.51 -3.15
C ARG A 74 16.23 -13.03 -1.74
N THR A 75 14.98 -12.94 -1.30
CA THR A 75 14.48 -13.48 -0.04
C THR A 75 13.06 -13.98 -0.22
N ASP A 76 12.61 -14.89 0.63
CA ASP A 76 11.22 -15.32 0.74
C ASP A 76 10.44 -14.56 1.82
N ASP A 77 11.12 -13.71 2.58
CA ASP A 77 10.50 -12.80 3.54
C ASP A 77 9.94 -11.56 2.84
N LYS A 78 8.63 -11.40 2.87
CA LYS A 78 7.92 -10.26 2.26
C LYS A 78 8.26 -8.92 2.90
N SER A 79 8.52 -8.93 4.20
CA SER A 79 8.66 -7.73 5.01
C SER A 79 10.05 -7.08 4.89
N GLY A 80 11.07 -7.86 4.59
CA GLY A 80 12.45 -7.38 4.42
C GLY A 80 12.96 -6.55 5.59
N ALA A 81 13.78 -5.55 5.28
CA ALA A 81 14.38 -4.66 6.28
C ALA A 81 13.38 -3.84 7.11
N ARG A 82 12.09 -3.79 6.74
CA ARG A 82 11.06 -3.18 7.58
C ARG A 82 10.87 -3.95 8.89
N ASN A 83 11.19 -5.24 8.92
CA ASN A 83 11.21 -6.04 10.14
C ASN A 83 12.42 -5.75 11.03
N LEU A 84 13.47 -5.12 10.52
CA LEU A 84 14.58 -4.66 11.36
C LEU A 84 14.12 -3.64 12.43
N ILE A 85 13.01 -2.96 12.16
CA ILE A 85 12.39 -2.06 13.15
C ILE A 85 11.48 -2.85 14.13
N SER A 86 11.01 -4.06 13.76
CA SER A 86 10.05 -4.81 14.58
C SER A 86 10.66 -5.89 15.48
N GLU A 87 11.80 -6.49 15.13
CA GLU A 87 12.38 -7.54 15.96
C GLU A 87 13.56 -7.09 16.82
N ASP A 88 14.39 -6.14 16.36
CA ASP A 88 15.44 -5.50 17.12
C ASP A 88 15.05 -4.13 17.70
N SER A 89 13.80 -3.72 17.52
CA SER A 89 13.33 -2.44 18.05
C SER A 89 13.13 -2.51 19.57
N VAL A 90 13.13 -1.36 20.20
CA VAL A 90 12.78 -1.20 21.62
C VAL A 90 11.49 -1.97 21.98
N ILE A 91 10.59 -2.15 21.01
CA ILE A 91 9.33 -2.88 21.18
C ILE A 91 9.56 -4.38 21.40
N SER A 92 10.57 -5.00 20.78
CA SER A 92 10.90 -6.42 21.01
C SER A 92 11.51 -6.67 22.38
N GLN A 93 12.17 -5.66 22.94
CA GLN A 93 12.78 -5.68 24.27
C GLN A 93 11.79 -5.40 25.40
N LEU A 94 10.58 -4.94 25.05
CA LEU A 94 9.52 -4.68 26.02
C LEU A 94 8.97 -5.98 26.60
N SER A 95 8.61 -5.94 27.91
CA SER A 95 7.89 -7.03 28.54
C SER A 95 6.54 -7.27 27.86
N ARG A 96 5.95 -8.47 28.04
CA ARG A 96 4.61 -8.80 27.53
C ARG A 96 3.55 -7.78 27.98
N ARG A 97 3.69 -7.30 29.22
CA ARG A 97 2.78 -6.32 29.82
C ARG A 97 2.91 -4.96 29.14
N ASP A 98 4.14 -4.51 28.89
CA ASP A 98 4.41 -3.20 28.29
C ASP A 98 3.98 -3.17 26.81
N ARG A 99 4.13 -4.29 26.08
CA ARG A 99 3.59 -4.42 24.71
C ARG A 99 2.08 -4.30 24.67
N GLN A 100 1.36 -4.88 25.65
CA GLN A 100 -0.09 -4.75 25.72
C GLN A 100 -0.53 -3.30 26.00
N VAL A 101 0.20 -2.59 26.84
CA VAL A 101 -0.04 -1.15 27.09
C VAL A 101 0.18 -0.35 25.80
N LEU A 102 1.28 -0.61 25.10
CA LEU A 102 1.60 0.07 23.84
C LEU A 102 0.52 -0.17 22.77
N LEU A 103 0.04 -1.41 22.63
CA LEU A 103 -1.05 -1.75 21.71
C LEU A 103 -2.34 -1.01 22.04
N ARG A 104 -2.73 -0.93 23.32
CA ARG A 104 -3.91 -0.17 23.73
C ARG A 104 -3.80 1.32 23.43
N VAL A 105 -2.61 1.90 23.65
CA VAL A 105 -2.35 3.31 23.29
C VAL A 105 -2.45 3.50 21.78
N ALA A 106 -1.87 2.62 20.99
CA ALA A 106 -1.93 2.67 19.53
C ALA A 106 -3.37 2.54 19.00
N GLU A 107 -4.16 1.62 19.55
CA GLU A 107 -5.59 1.46 19.24
C GLU A 107 -6.39 2.70 19.58
N GLY A 108 -6.15 3.31 20.75
CA GLY A 108 -6.80 4.56 21.16
C GLY A 108 -6.48 5.73 20.25
N LEU A 109 -5.21 5.88 19.83
CA LEU A 109 -4.79 6.91 18.89
C LEU A 109 -5.39 6.69 17.50
N HIS A 110 -5.48 5.44 17.06
CA HIS A 110 -6.11 5.10 15.78
C HIS A 110 -7.61 5.42 15.79
N ALA A 111 -8.33 5.03 16.82
CA ALA A 111 -9.75 5.33 16.99
C ALA A 111 -10.01 6.84 17.03
N ALA A 112 -9.20 7.62 17.74
CA ALA A 112 -9.31 9.07 17.78
C ALA A 112 -9.06 9.72 16.42
N SER A 113 -8.12 9.19 15.62
CA SER A 113 -7.84 9.67 14.27
C SER A 113 -8.99 9.40 13.31
N VAL A 114 -9.62 8.23 13.40
CA VAL A 114 -10.79 7.85 12.60
C VAL A 114 -11.98 8.76 12.92
N GLN A 115 -12.28 8.98 14.20
CA GLN A 115 -13.38 9.88 14.63
C GLN A 115 -13.15 11.32 14.15
N LYS A 116 -11.91 11.81 14.19
CA LYS A 116 -11.58 13.15 13.70
C LYS A 116 -11.81 13.28 12.19
N GLN A 117 -11.48 12.25 11.42
CA GLN A 117 -11.72 12.24 9.98
C GLN A 117 -13.20 12.19 9.63
N GLU A 118 -14.00 11.44 10.38
CA GLU A 118 -15.45 11.36 10.20
C GLU A 118 -16.13 12.68 10.55
N ALA A 119 -15.73 13.32 11.67
CA ALA A 119 -16.22 14.63 12.05
C ALA A 119 -15.92 15.71 11.01
N MET A 120 -14.72 15.68 10.40
CA MET A 120 -14.36 16.60 9.31
C MET A 120 -15.18 16.35 8.04
N LYS A 121 -15.49 15.10 7.71
CA LYS A 121 -16.37 14.76 6.57
C LYS A 121 -17.80 15.24 6.81
N SER A 122 -18.33 15.04 7.99
CA SER A 122 -19.69 15.49 8.38
C SER A 122 -19.83 17.01 8.31
N SER A 123 -18.84 17.75 8.81
CA SER A 123 -18.83 19.22 8.75
C SER A 123 -18.76 19.76 7.32
N ARG A 124 -18.12 19.02 6.42
CA ARG A 124 -18.03 19.41 5.01
C ARG A 124 -19.34 19.18 4.26
N THR A 125 -20.10 18.17 4.65
CA THR A 125 -21.41 17.85 4.04
C THR A 125 -22.47 18.86 4.46
N GLN A 126 -22.45 19.37 5.70
CA GLN A 126 -23.38 20.39 6.15
C GLN A 126 -23.21 21.76 5.49
N LYS A 127 -22.02 22.05 4.94
CA LYS A 127 -21.74 23.33 4.25
C LYS A 127 -22.26 23.41 2.81
N ILE A 128 -22.82 22.33 2.28
CA ILE A 128 -23.28 22.22 0.87
C ILE A 128 -24.83 22.22 0.77
N VAL A 129 -25.55 22.51 1.82
CA VAL A 129 -26.99 22.72 1.71
C VAL A 129 -27.23 24.14 1.18
N PRO A 130 -27.73 24.31 -0.07
CA PRO A 130 -28.09 25.63 -0.55
C PRO A 130 -29.25 26.20 0.27
N PRO A 131 -29.27 27.51 0.51
CA PRO A 131 -30.43 28.12 1.21
C PRO A 131 -31.70 27.82 0.42
N ALA A 132 -32.70 27.30 1.13
CA ALA A 132 -34.02 27.08 0.55
C ALA A 132 -34.51 28.41 -0.04
N ASP A 133 -34.82 28.41 -1.33
CA ASP A 133 -35.49 29.50 -2.00
C ASP A 133 -36.78 29.83 -1.25
N VAL A 134 -36.75 30.93 -0.53
CA VAL A 134 -37.97 31.56 -0.06
C VAL A 134 -38.63 32.21 -1.27
N LYS A 135 -39.38 31.42 -2.03
CA LYS A 135 -40.31 31.97 -2.99
C LYS A 135 -41.38 32.69 -2.23
N ASN A 136 -41.24 33.98 -2.29
CA ASN A 136 -42.22 35.01 -2.03
C ASN A 136 -43.62 34.55 -2.45
N ALA A 137 -44.45 34.19 -1.47
CA ALA A 137 -45.90 34.14 -1.66
C ALA A 137 -46.45 35.57 -1.46
N ARG A 138 -47.09 36.08 -2.52
CA ARG A 138 -47.97 37.23 -2.42
C ARG A 138 -49.17 36.91 -1.57
#